data_0dd3af8e1fbbd62ddd14ab51f2953c29
#
_entry.id   0dd3af8e1fbbd62ddd14ab51f2953c29
#
_cell.length_a   1.000
_cell.length_b   1.000
_cell.length_c   1.000
_cell.angle_alpha   90.00
_cell.angle_beta   90.00
_cell.angle_gamma   90.00
#
_symmetry.space_group_name_H-M   'P 1'
#
loop_
_entity.id
_entity.type
_entity.pdbx_description
1 polymer ?
#
loop_
_entity_poly.entity_id
_entity_poly.type
_entity_poly.pdbx_seq_one_letter_code
_entity_poly.pdbx_strand_id
1 'polypeptide(L)'
;LSSRRQRQMCIRDRFRASKLQIQKNTVAKSNVEEMFAQINKGEATSLPVVIKTDVQGSAEAIENSITKLSTDEVKVNVIYKGVGAITESDVTLASSGRGFIVGFNVRALPHARDIAKRDGVDIKYYSIIYELIDDVKNLLTGLLKPDISENITGNVEIREVFNISKVGNIAGCM
;
A
#
# COMPACT_ATOMS: atom_id res chain seq x y z
N LEU A 1 40.44 -28.84 9.26
CA LEU A 1 39.60 -29.06 8.04
C LEU A 1 38.09 -28.71 8.26
N SER A 2 37.61 -28.70 9.51
CA SER A 2 36.20 -28.38 9.88
C SER A 2 35.86 -26.89 9.72
N SER A 3 36.75 -25.97 10.07
CA SER A 3 36.46 -24.53 10.13
C SER A 3 36.32 -23.86 8.75
N ARG A 4 36.91 -24.42 7.69
CA ARG A 4 36.76 -23.90 6.31
C ARG A 4 35.38 -24.24 5.70
N ARG A 5 34.86 -25.46 5.98
CA ARG A 5 33.50 -25.86 5.54
C ARG A 5 32.43 -25.10 6.24
N GLN A 6 32.57 -24.83 7.55
CA GLN A 6 31.62 -24.02 8.30
C GLN A 6 31.51 -22.56 7.79
N ARG A 7 32.66 -21.93 7.48
CA ARG A 7 32.66 -20.56 6.90
C ARG A 7 32.02 -20.51 5.52
N GLN A 8 32.22 -21.51 4.68
CA GLN A 8 31.59 -21.56 3.36
C GLN A 8 30.04 -21.78 3.45
N MET A 9 29.58 -22.57 4.43
CA MET A 9 28.14 -22.74 4.69
C MET A 9 27.49 -21.42 5.15
N CYS A 10 28.09 -20.71 6.10
CA CYS A 10 27.55 -19.43 6.59
C CYS A 10 27.52 -18.35 5.52
N ILE A 11 28.47 -18.30 4.59
CA ILE A 11 28.49 -17.37 3.46
C ILE A 11 27.35 -17.70 2.48
N ARG A 12 27.15 -18.98 2.18
CA ARG A 12 26.11 -19.47 1.27
C ARG A 12 24.71 -19.22 1.84
N ASP A 13 24.52 -19.40 3.14
CA ASP A 13 23.23 -19.18 3.80
C ASP A 13 22.89 -17.69 3.91
N ARG A 14 23.89 -16.83 4.16
CA ARG A 14 23.73 -15.37 4.06
C ARG A 14 23.35 -14.92 2.65
N PHE A 15 23.96 -15.50 1.62
CA PHE A 15 23.66 -15.16 0.23
C PHE A 15 22.26 -15.61 -0.19
N ARG A 16 21.80 -16.78 0.32
CA ARG A 16 20.40 -17.24 0.12
C ARG A 16 19.40 -16.37 0.84
N ALA A 17 19.66 -15.99 2.10
CA ALA A 17 18.82 -15.08 2.86
C ALA A 17 18.72 -13.70 2.20
N SER A 18 19.87 -13.16 1.71
CA SER A 18 19.90 -11.90 0.97
C SER A 18 19.11 -11.96 -0.34
N LYS A 19 19.23 -13.04 -1.14
CA LYS A 19 18.42 -13.23 -2.35
C LYS A 19 16.93 -13.32 -2.07
N LEU A 20 16.52 -14.01 -1.00
CA LEU A 20 15.12 -14.12 -0.59
C LEU A 20 14.56 -12.77 -0.13
N GLN A 21 15.38 -11.94 0.50
CA GLN A 21 15.00 -10.60 0.93
C GLN A 21 14.88 -9.62 -0.25
N ILE A 22 15.76 -9.74 -1.23
CA ILE A 22 15.71 -8.97 -2.48
C ILE A 22 14.48 -9.37 -3.30
N GLN A 23 14.14 -10.66 -3.40
CA GLN A 23 12.93 -11.12 -4.08
C GLN A 23 11.65 -10.63 -3.39
N LYS A 24 11.59 -10.61 -2.05
CA LYS A 24 10.44 -10.05 -1.32
C LYS A 24 10.28 -8.55 -1.54
N ASN A 25 11.38 -7.81 -1.59
CA ASN A 25 11.34 -6.36 -1.83
C ASN A 25 11.04 -6.00 -3.29
N THR A 26 11.40 -6.85 -4.26
CA THR A 26 11.05 -6.64 -5.67
C THR A 26 9.57 -6.92 -5.95
N VAL A 27 8.97 -7.93 -5.33
CA VAL A 27 7.53 -8.21 -5.46
C VAL A 27 6.68 -7.08 -4.86
N ALA A 28 7.10 -6.52 -3.70
CA ALA A 28 6.41 -5.37 -3.11
C ALA A 28 6.54 -4.09 -3.95
N LYS A 29 7.71 -3.86 -4.57
CA LYS A 29 7.93 -2.71 -5.46
C LYS A 29 7.19 -2.83 -6.79
N SER A 30 7.11 -4.03 -7.39
CA SER A 30 6.40 -4.24 -8.65
C SER A 30 4.90 -3.95 -8.52
N ASN A 31 4.28 -4.30 -7.40
CA ASN A 31 2.87 -4.01 -7.17
C ASN A 31 2.60 -2.48 -7.06
N VAL A 32 3.52 -1.74 -6.44
CA VAL A 32 3.40 -0.28 -6.33
C VAL A 32 3.66 0.40 -7.67
N GLU A 33 4.67 -0.04 -8.42
CA GLU A 33 5.00 0.49 -9.75
C GLU A 33 3.90 0.18 -10.78
N GLU A 34 3.28 -1.01 -10.73
CA GLU A 34 2.13 -1.35 -11.57
C GLU A 34 0.89 -0.53 -11.21
N MET A 35 0.65 -0.23 -9.94
CA MET A 35 -0.40 0.69 -9.51
C MET A 35 -0.14 2.11 -10.04
N PHE A 36 1.08 2.60 -9.95
CA PHE A 36 1.45 3.92 -10.52
C PHE A 36 1.34 3.95 -12.05
N ALA A 37 1.62 2.84 -12.75
CA ALA A 37 1.46 2.74 -14.20
C ALA A 37 -0.03 2.79 -14.63
N GLN A 38 -0.95 2.28 -13.80
CA GLN A 38 -2.40 2.39 -14.03
C GLN A 38 -2.92 3.81 -13.79
N ILE A 39 -2.40 4.51 -12.78
CA ILE A 39 -2.72 5.92 -12.51
C ILE A 39 -2.33 6.83 -13.69
N ASN A 40 -1.23 6.55 -14.36
CA ASN A 40 -0.77 7.32 -15.52
C ASN A 40 -1.63 7.12 -16.80
N LYS A 41 -2.52 6.12 -16.83
CA LYS A 41 -3.42 5.88 -17.97
C LYS A 41 -4.74 6.67 -17.91
N GLY A 42 -4.94 7.52 -16.89
CA GLY A 42 -6.15 8.34 -16.77
C GLY A 42 -7.41 7.56 -16.38
N GLU A 43 -7.28 6.27 -16.05
CA GLU A 43 -8.36 5.50 -15.47
C GLU A 43 -8.51 5.86 -13.99
N ALA A 44 -9.74 6.15 -13.55
CA ALA A 44 -10.02 6.43 -12.15
C ALA A 44 -9.47 5.29 -11.28
N THR A 45 -8.61 5.63 -10.34
CA THR A 45 -8.01 4.63 -9.44
C THR A 45 -9.12 4.00 -8.61
N SER A 46 -9.35 2.70 -8.77
CA SER A 46 -10.34 1.99 -7.97
C SER A 46 -9.67 1.30 -6.78
N LEU A 47 -10.24 1.50 -5.59
CA LEU A 47 -9.83 0.82 -4.37
C LEU A 47 -10.78 -0.35 -4.11
N PRO A 48 -10.39 -1.60 -4.43
CA PRO A 48 -11.25 -2.76 -4.25
C PRO A 48 -11.25 -3.21 -2.78
N VAL A 49 -12.43 -3.47 -2.24
CA VAL A 49 -12.65 -3.81 -0.83
C VAL A 49 -13.60 -4.99 -0.69
N VAL A 50 -13.27 -5.93 0.20
CA VAL A 50 -14.17 -6.98 0.66
C VAL A 50 -14.62 -6.64 2.09
N ILE A 51 -15.94 -6.61 2.34
CA ILE A 51 -16.52 -6.22 3.63
C ILE A 51 -17.09 -7.47 4.32
N LYS A 52 -16.66 -7.72 5.55
CA LYS A 52 -17.20 -8.76 6.43
C LYS A 52 -17.63 -8.17 7.76
N THR A 53 -18.84 -8.46 8.18
CA THR A 53 -19.44 -7.91 9.41
C THR A 53 -20.11 -9.00 10.24
N ASP A 54 -20.46 -8.65 11.45
CA ASP A 54 -21.24 -9.49 12.37
C ASP A 54 -22.72 -9.56 11.97
N VAL A 55 -23.27 -8.46 11.46
CA VAL A 55 -24.68 -8.35 11.08
C VAL A 55 -24.87 -7.62 9.74
N GLN A 56 -25.98 -7.91 9.05
CA GLN A 56 -26.28 -7.37 7.74
C GLN A 56 -26.41 -5.84 7.73
N GLY A 57 -27.04 -5.28 8.79
CA GLY A 57 -27.21 -3.83 8.89
C GLY A 57 -25.89 -3.07 8.97
N SER A 58 -24.87 -3.65 9.65
CA SER A 58 -23.52 -3.07 9.68
C SER A 58 -22.87 -3.09 8.29
N ALA A 59 -23.06 -4.17 7.51
CA ALA A 59 -22.53 -4.27 6.16
C ALA A 59 -23.08 -3.18 5.24
N GLU A 60 -24.39 -2.97 5.29
CA GLU A 60 -25.08 -1.94 4.47
C GLU A 60 -24.68 -0.51 4.91
N ALA A 61 -24.59 -0.27 6.22
CA ALA A 61 -24.16 1.03 6.75
C ALA A 61 -22.72 1.37 6.33
N ILE A 62 -21.82 0.40 6.40
CA ILE A 62 -20.40 0.56 6.00
C ILE A 62 -20.32 0.80 4.49
N GLU A 63 -20.99 -0.01 3.67
CA GLU A 63 -21.02 0.15 2.21
C GLU A 63 -21.48 1.55 1.82
N ASN A 64 -22.63 2.00 2.37
CA ASN A 64 -23.16 3.32 2.11
C ASN A 64 -22.22 4.45 2.54
N SER A 65 -21.52 4.27 3.66
CA SER A 65 -20.59 5.26 4.18
C SER A 65 -19.32 5.35 3.32
N ILE A 66 -18.78 4.20 2.92
CA ILE A 66 -17.57 4.13 2.07
C ILE A 66 -17.88 4.63 0.66
N THR A 67 -19.03 4.28 0.10
CA THR A 67 -19.44 4.74 -1.25
C THR A 67 -19.56 6.26 -1.32
N LYS A 68 -20.02 6.91 -0.25
CA LYS A 68 -20.09 8.38 -0.15
C LYS A 68 -18.71 9.06 -0.12
N LEU A 69 -17.64 8.34 0.21
CA LEU A 69 -16.27 8.84 0.21
C LEU A 69 -15.62 8.79 -1.18
N SER A 70 -16.24 8.08 -2.13
CA SER A 70 -15.73 7.99 -3.49
C SER A 70 -15.75 9.37 -4.14
N THR A 71 -14.64 9.75 -4.76
CA THR A 71 -14.47 10.96 -5.57
C THR A 71 -14.42 10.60 -7.05
N ASP A 72 -14.43 11.59 -7.93
CA ASP A 72 -14.34 11.37 -9.38
C ASP A 72 -12.98 10.76 -9.78
N GLU A 73 -11.93 11.02 -8.99
CA GLU A 73 -10.57 10.54 -9.24
C GLU A 73 -10.30 9.16 -8.64
N VAL A 74 -10.88 8.87 -7.46
CA VAL A 74 -10.68 7.59 -6.75
C VAL A 74 -12.01 7.03 -6.31
N LYS A 75 -12.34 5.83 -6.81
CA LYS A 75 -13.59 5.13 -6.48
C LYS A 75 -13.34 3.93 -5.60
N VAL A 76 -14.14 3.76 -4.55
CA VAL A 76 -14.15 2.54 -3.78
C VAL A 76 -15.04 1.51 -4.47
N ASN A 77 -14.48 0.35 -4.78
CA ASN A 77 -15.20 -0.76 -5.40
C ASN A 77 -15.40 -1.88 -4.38
N VAL A 78 -16.63 -2.05 -3.89
CA VAL A 78 -16.97 -3.15 -3.00
C VAL A 78 -17.15 -4.42 -3.82
N ILE A 79 -16.14 -5.31 -3.81
CA ILE A 79 -16.15 -6.58 -4.55
C ILE A 79 -17.18 -7.53 -3.94
N TYR A 80 -17.20 -7.63 -2.62
CA TYR A 80 -18.08 -8.54 -1.91
C TYR A 80 -18.41 -8.00 -0.52
N LYS A 81 -19.65 -8.20 -0.09
CA LYS A 81 -20.12 -7.95 1.27
C LYS A 81 -20.78 -9.19 1.84
N GLY A 82 -20.51 -9.51 3.10
CA GLY A 82 -21.10 -10.68 3.74
C GLY A 82 -21.06 -10.62 5.25
N VAL A 83 -21.84 -11.50 5.87
CA VAL A 83 -21.93 -11.64 7.32
C VAL A 83 -21.14 -12.85 7.76
N GLY A 84 -20.50 -12.77 8.91
CA GLY A 84 -19.76 -13.85 9.56
C GLY A 84 -18.25 -13.71 9.46
N ALA A 85 -17.53 -14.75 9.92
CA ALA A 85 -16.08 -14.76 9.94
C ALA A 85 -15.47 -14.67 8.53
N ILE A 86 -14.27 -14.11 8.43
CA ILE A 86 -13.52 -14.05 7.18
C ILE A 86 -13.00 -15.45 6.85
N THR A 87 -13.33 -15.94 5.64
CA THR A 87 -13.01 -17.27 5.13
C THR A 87 -11.90 -17.21 4.07
N GLU A 88 -11.41 -18.37 3.65
CA GLU A 88 -10.42 -18.49 2.57
C GLU A 88 -10.95 -17.93 1.25
N SER A 89 -12.24 -18.16 0.96
CA SER A 89 -12.87 -17.64 -0.28
C SER A 89 -12.84 -16.12 -0.32
N ASP A 90 -13.05 -15.44 0.82
CA ASP A 90 -12.99 -13.99 0.91
C ASP A 90 -11.58 -13.47 0.65
N VAL A 91 -10.56 -14.18 1.15
CA VAL A 91 -9.15 -13.84 0.89
C VAL A 91 -8.81 -14.03 -0.59
N THR A 92 -9.27 -15.12 -1.20
CA THR A 92 -9.05 -15.38 -2.62
C THR A 92 -9.71 -14.31 -3.49
N LEU A 93 -10.93 -13.87 -3.16
CA LEU A 93 -11.62 -12.78 -3.85
C LEU A 93 -10.85 -11.46 -3.73
N ALA A 94 -10.38 -11.12 -2.52
CA ALA A 94 -9.60 -9.91 -2.30
C ALA A 94 -8.26 -9.96 -3.05
N SER A 95 -7.58 -11.11 -3.05
CA SER A 95 -6.34 -11.32 -3.79
C SER A 95 -6.53 -11.14 -5.30
N SER A 96 -7.58 -11.75 -5.86
CA SER A 96 -7.92 -11.64 -7.29
C SER A 96 -8.23 -10.20 -7.70
N GLY A 97 -8.90 -9.44 -6.82
CA GLY A 97 -9.23 -8.03 -7.03
C GLY A 97 -8.11 -7.07 -6.67
N ARG A 98 -6.96 -7.54 -6.14
CA ARG A 98 -5.88 -6.71 -5.58
C ARG A 98 -6.39 -5.74 -4.51
N GLY A 99 -7.38 -6.19 -3.74
CA GLY A 99 -8.03 -5.43 -2.68
C GLY A 99 -7.59 -5.82 -1.29
N PHE A 100 -8.20 -5.19 -0.31
CA PHE A 100 -8.04 -5.53 1.10
C PHE A 100 -9.36 -5.94 1.73
N ILE A 101 -9.29 -6.58 2.90
CA ILE A 101 -10.45 -7.08 3.62
C ILE A 101 -10.69 -6.22 4.85
N VAL A 102 -11.93 -5.77 4.99
CA VAL A 102 -12.44 -5.07 6.17
C VAL A 102 -13.27 -6.04 7.00
N GLY A 103 -12.82 -6.34 8.21
CA GLY A 103 -13.55 -7.10 9.21
C GLY A 103 -14.12 -6.19 10.28
N PHE A 104 -15.44 -6.04 10.33
CA PHE A 104 -16.13 -5.24 11.35
C PHE A 104 -16.76 -6.16 12.40
N ASN A 105 -16.29 -6.08 13.65
CA ASN A 105 -16.65 -6.96 14.75
C ASN A 105 -16.47 -8.46 14.48
N VAL A 106 -15.71 -8.84 13.45
CA VAL A 106 -15.46 -10.23 13.08
C VAL A 106 -13.97 -10.53 13.01
N ARG A 107 -13.61 -11.81 13.08
CA ARG A 107 -12.22 -12.25 12.98
C ARG A 107 -12.04 -13.21 11.82
N ALA A 108 -10.83 -13.27 11.32
CA ALA A 108 -10.47 -14.24 10.29
C ALA A 108 -10.23 -15.61 10.91
N LEU A 109 -10.67 -16.65 10.19
CA LEU A 109 -10.33 -18.03 10.51
C LEU A 109 -8.81 -18.22 10.41
N PRO A 110 -8.22 -19.16 11.20
CA PRO A 110 -6.78 -19.40 11.19
C PRO A 110 -6.23 -19.65 9.76
N HIS A 111 -6.86 -20.53 9.01
CA HIS A 111 -6.48 -20.82 7.62
C HIS A 111 -6.58 -19.59 6.71
N ALA A 112 -7.63 -18.80 6.82
CA ALA A 112 -7.79 -17.56 6.05
C ALA A 112 -6.65 -16.56 6.33
N ARG A 113 -6.21 -16.48 7.60
CA ARG A 113 -5.10 -15.62 8.00
C ARG A 113 -3.76 -16.07 7.39
N ASP A 114 -3.52 -17.37 7.34
CA ASP A 114 -2.28 -17.92 6.77
C ASP A 114 -2.23 -17.70 5.26
N ILE A 115 -3.35 -17.88 4.56
CA ILE A 115 -3.50 -17.60 3.13
C ILE A 115 -3.31 -16.10 2.87
N ALA A 116 -3.94 -15.22 3.64
CA ALA A 116 -3.80 -13.78 3.50
C ALA A 116 -2.34 -13.32 3.63
N LYS A 117 -1.60 -13.88 4.60
CA LYS A 117 -0.16 -13.60 4.74
C LYS A 117 0.67 -14.10 3.55
N ARG A 118 0.33 -15.27 3.01
CA ARG A 118 1.02 -15.85 1.86
C ARG A 118 0.76 -15.04 0.58
N ASP A 119 -0.48 -14.65 0.36
CA ASP A 119 -0.94 -13.95 -0.84
C ASP A 119 -0.78 -12.42 -0.74
N GLY A 120 -0.32 -11.91 0.41
CA GLY A 120 -0.07 -10.49 0.64
C GLY A 120 -1.34 -9.64 0.75
N VAL A 121 -2.47 -10.24 1.16
CA VAL A 121 -3.74 -9.54 1.34
C VAL A 121 -3.81 -8.95 2.75
N ASP A 122 -4.04 -7.64 2.84
CA ASP A 122 -4.23 -6.97 4.11
C ASP A 122 -5.62 -7.21 4.68
N ILE A 123 -5.68 -7.64 5.95
CA ILE A 123 -6.92 -7.78 6.70
C ILE A 123 -6.92 -6.76 7.84
N LYS A 124 -7.83 -5.80 7.76
CA LYS A 124 -8.01 -4.77 8.78
C LYS A 124 -9.25 -5.04 9.61
N TYR A 125 -9.12 -4.93 10.94
CA TYR A 125 -10.20 -5.19 11.89
C TYR A 125 -10.64 -3.90 12.54
N TYR A 126 -11.95 -3.67 12.57
CA TYR A 126 -12.56 -2.50 13.18
C TYR A 126 -13.72 -2.90 14.09
N SER A 127 -13.92 -2.13 15.14
CA SER A 127 -15.06 -2.22 16.04
C SER A 127 -15.89 -0.93 16.03
N ILE A 128 -15.33 0.15 15.51
CA ILE A 128 -15.94 1.47 15.42
C ILE A 128 -15.98 1.90 13.95
N ILE A 129 -17.17 2.29 13.49
CA ILE A 129 -17.39 2.65 12.07
C ILE A 129 -16.63 3.92 11.65
N TYR A 130 -16.42 4.85 12.58
CA TYR A 130 -15.69 6.09 12.29
C TYR A 130 -14.20 5.85 12.05
N GLU A 131 -13.57 4.94 12.80
CA GLU A 131 -12.18 4.54 12.58
C GLU A 131 -11.98 3.92 11.20
N LEU A 132 -12.93 3.08 10.80
CA LEU A 132 -12.94 2.47 9.46
C LEU A 132 -13.04 3.56 8.36
N ILE A 133 -13.95 4.51 8.53
CA ILE A 133 -14.16 5.61 7.58
C ILE A 133 -12.90 6.47 7.46
N ASP A 134 -12.27 6.81 8.58
CA ASP A 134 -11.06 7.63 8.60
C ASP A 134 -9.86 6.90 7.97
N ASP A 135 -9.70 5.61 8.23
CA ASP A 135 -8.67 4.79 7.60
C ASP A 135 -8.86 4.68 6.08
N VAL A 136 -10.11 4.47 5.63
CA VAL A 136 -10.42 4.44 4.19
C VAL A 136 -10.16 5.80 3.55
N LYS A 137 -10.50 6.92 4.22
CA LYS A 137 -10.17 8.27 3.74
C LYS A 137 -8.65 8.45 3.58
N ASN A 138 -7.88 8.03 4.58
CA ASN A 138 -6.43 8.12 4.53
C ASN A 138 -5.84 7.31 3.38
N LEU A 139 -6.38 6.11 3.12
CA LEU A 139 -6.00 5.29 1.97
C LEU A 139 -6.34 5.98 0.64
N LEU A 140 -7.54 6.53 0.51
CA LEU A 140 -7.97 7.28 -0.69
C LEU A 140 -7.08 8.51 -0.91
N THR A 141 -6.80 9.29 0.14
CA THR A 141 -5.92 10.45 0.07
C THR A 141 -4.49 10.06 -0.34
N GLY A 142 -3.99 8.93 0.14
CA GLY A 142 -2.69 8.39 -0.27
C GLY A 142 -2.63 7.94 -1.74
N LEU A 143 -3.75 7.67 -2.36
CA LEU A 143 -3.87 7.31 -3.79
C LEU A 143 -4.06 8.53 -4.71
N LEU A 144 -4.42 9.70 -4.16
CA LEU A 144 -4.51 10.94 -4.93
C LEU A 144 -3.13 11.40 -5.41
N LYS A 145 -3.08 11.99 -6.59
CA LYS A 145 -1.85 12.63 -7.08
C LYS A 145 -1.54 13.84 -6.20
N PRO A 146 -0.28 14.05 -5.80
CA PRO A 146 0.08 15.24 -5.04
C PRO A 146 -0.10 16.48 -5.94
N ASP A 147 -0.87 17.45 -5.45
CA ASP A 147 -0.94 18.77 -6.06
C ASP A 147 0.37 19.52 -5.75
N ILE A 148 1.18 19.74 -6.77
CA ILE A 148 2.42 20.51 -6.64
C ILE A 148 2.07 21.98 -6.80
N SER A 149 2.03 22.73 -5.70
CA SER A 149 1.93 24.17 -5.75
C SER A 149 3.34 24.77 -5.66
N GLU A 150 3.78 25.40 -6.75
CA GLU A 150 5.05 26.12 -6.76
C GLU A 150 4.83 27.55 -6.26
N ASN A 151 5.35 27.86 -5.07
CA ASN A 151 5.39 29.21 -4.57
C ASN A 151 6.78 29.80 -4.84
N ILE A 152 6.85 30.81 -5.71
CA ILE A 152 8.08 31.56 -5.95
C ILE A 152 8.35 32.41 -4.71
N THR A 153 9.32 32.00 -3.89
CA THR A 153 9.72 32.70 -2.67
C THR A 153 10.71 33.84 -2.93
N GLY A 154 11.30 33.90 -4.11
CA GLY A 154 12.23 34.94 -4.51
C GLY A 154 12.97 34.62 -5.78
N ASN A 155 13.54 35.66 -6.38
CA ASN A 155 14.45 35.56 -7.51
C ASN A 155 15.85 35.85 -7.05
N VAL A 156 16.82 35.07 -7.47
CA VAL A 156 18.23 35.24 -7.15
C VAL A 156 19.03 35.38 -8.42
N GLU A 157 19.77 36.48 -8.54
CA GLU A 157 20.66 36.72 -9.68
C GLU A 157 22.08 36.26 -9.35
N ILE A 158 22.63 35.37 -10.19
CA ILE A 158 24.01 34.90 -10.05
C ILE A 158 24.92 35.97 -10.67
N ARG A 159 25.75 36.63 -9.85
CA ARG A 159 26.70 37.66 -10.34
C ARG A 159 28.06 37.10 -10.69
N GLU A 160 28.57 36.16 -9.87
CA GLU A 160 29.88 35.55 -10.12
C GLU A 160 29.88 34.06 -9.76
N VAL A 161 30.65 33.29 -10.49
CA VAL A 161 30.85 31.86 -10.23
C VAL A 161 32.31 31.61 -9.90
N PHE A 162 32.58 31.15 -8.68
CA PHE A 162 33.91 30.79 -8.21
C PHE A 162 34.13 29.30 -8.26
N ASN A 163 35.23 28.85 -8.86
CA ASN A 163 35.60 27.45 -8.88
C ASN A 163 36.60 27.16 -7.74
N ILE A 164 36.22 26.33 -6.78
CA ILE A 164 37.09 25.92 -5.67
C ILE A 164 37.44 24.44 -5.83
N SER A 165 38.73 24.15 -5.87
CA SER A 165 39.32 22.84 -6.23
C SER A 165 38.85 21.62 -5.43
N LYS A 166 38.12 21.78 -4.32
CA LYS A 166 37.61 20.67 -3.48
C LYS A 166 36.10 20.68 -3.29
N VAL A 167 35.41 21.74 -3.67
CA VAL A 167 33.98 21.95 -3.39
C VAL A 167 33.17 22.08 -4.68
N GLY A 168 33.82 22.39 -5.81
CA GLY A 168 33.20 22.63 -7.09
C GLY A 168 32.86 24.10 -7.34
N ASN A 169 31.85 24.38 -8.16
CA ASN A 169 31.43 25.72 -8.49
C ASN A 169 30.51 26.30 -7.40
N ILE A 170 30.86 27.48 -6.89
CA ILE A 170 30.06 28.24 -5.92
C ILE A 170 29.57 29.50 -6.61
N ALA A 171 28.25 29.75 -6.53
CA ALA A 171 27.63 30.93 -7.11
C ALA A 171 27.51 32.06 -6.07
N GLY A 172 28.05 33.23 -6.35
CA GLY A 172 27.77 34.45 -5.60
C GLY A 172 26.45 35.05 -6.09
N CYS A 173 25.43 35.07 -5.22
CA CYS A 173 24.08 35.51 -5.54
C CYS A 173 23.70 36.77 -4.80
N MET A 174 22.78 37.54 -5.39
CA MET A 174 22.20 38.75 -4.77
C MET A 174 20.67 38.71 -4.91
#